data_3f17535d21882ec3fd31cc9d2eb3cff2
#
_entry.id   3f17535d21882ec3fd31cc9d2eb3cff2
#
_cell.length_a   1.000
_cell.length_b   1.000
_cell.length_c   1.000
_cell.angle_alpha   90.00
_cell.angle_beta   90.00
_cell.angle_gamma   90.00
#
_symmetry.space_group_name_H-M   'P 1'
#
loop_
_entity.id
_entity.type
_entity.pdbx_description
1 polymer ?
#
loop_
_entity_poly.entity_id
_entity_poly.type
_entity_poly.pdbx_seq_one_letter_code
_entity_poly.pdbx_strand_id
1 'polypeptide(L)'
;MSDLQKTIARTFLEMAEGLESGSYGPRPKIALTGMGSEHGEENAMQAAIMASKRGVDVYYIGSLEAEGITTIHVADDEEGHKKMEQMVENGEVDGAVTMHFPFPIGVSTVGRVVTPAKGKEMFVANTTGTSSGDRIEGMIKNTIYGIITAKACGVKNPTVGILNVDGARQTEMALNQLREGGYDFKWATSARADGGAVMRGNDVLQGTPDIMVMDSLTGNVMIKMMSAYTTGGSFESTGFGYGPGIGKDYNKLILII
;
A
#
# COMPACT_ATOMS: atom_id res chain seq x y z
N MET A 1 38.55 0.87 28.99
CA MET A 1 38.27 1.76 27.83
C MET A 1 38.65 3.17 28.22
N SER A 2 39.37 3.89 27.36
CA SER A 2 39.69 5.30 27.56
C SER A 2 38.40 6.14 27.43
N ASP A 3 38.40 7.34 28.00
CA ASP A 3 37.23 8.25 27.87
C ASP A 3 36.91 8.58 26.42
N LEU A 4 37.92 8.60 25.56
CA LEU A 4 37.75 8.76 24.12
C LEU A 4 36.97 7.58 23.51
N GLN A 5 37.31 6.34 23.87
CA GLN A 5 36.60 5.15 23.38
C GLN A 5 35.14 5.13 23.82
N LYS A 6 34.86 5.52 25.06
CA LYS A 6 33.48 5.63 25.58
C LYS A 6 32.68 6.70 24.84
N THR A 7 33.29 7.85 24.55
CA THR A 7 32.66 8.94 23.81
C THR A 7 32.33 8.51 22.37
N ILE A 8 33.29 7.88 21.67
CA ILE A 8 33.07 7.36 20.32
C ILE A 8 31.94 6.33 20.30
N ALA A 9 31.96 5.35 21.25
CA ALA A 9 30.92 4.31 21.32
C ALA A 9 29.52 4.93 21.57
N ARG A 10 29.42 5.93 22.45
CA ARG A 10 28.16 6.64 22.71
C ARG A 10 27.67 7.37 21.47
N THR A 11 28.56 8.10 20.78
CA THR A 11 28.19 8.82 19.55
C THR A 11 27.69 7.88 18.46
N PHE A 12 28.32 6.70 18.28
CA PHE A 12 27.83 5.69 17.33
C PHE A 12 26.48 5.11 17.72
N LEU A 13 26.20 4.89 19.00
CA LEU A 13 24.90 4.45 19.49
C LEU A 13 23.82 5.52 19.25
N GLU A 14 24.12 6.78 19.59
CA GLU A 14 23.22 7.91 19.33
C GLU A 14 22.92 8.09 17.82
N MET A 15 23.93 7.89 16.96
CA MET A 15 23.75 7.90 15.50
C MET A 15 22.89 6.72 15.03
N ALA A 16 23.10 5.51 15.55
CA ALA A 16 22.31 4.33 15.20
C ALA A 16 20.85 4.51 15.63
N GLU A 17 20.62 4.93 16.87
CA GLU A 17 19.27 5.25 17.38
C GLU A 17 18.59 6.35 16.55
N GLY A 18 19.33 7.40 16.16
CA GLY A 18 18.82 8.45 15.29
C GLY A 18 18.47 8.00 13.89
N LEU A 19 19.22 7.04 13.33
CA LEU A 19 18.91 6.44 12.03
C LEU A 19 17.72 5.48 12.13
N GLU A 20 17.64 4.67 13.17
CA GLU A 20 16.52 3.75 13.41
C GLU A 20 15.20 4.50 13.69
N SER A 21 15.27 5.59 14.44
CA SER A 21 14.11 6.45 14.73
C SER A 21 13.75 7.42 13.61
N GLY A 22 14.58 7.53 12.55
CA GLY A 22 14.43 8.52 11.50
C GLY A 22 14.71 9.96 11.95
N SER A 23 15.41 10.15 13.09
CA SER A 23 15.73 11.47 13.63
C SER A 23 16.88 12.16 12.88
N TYR A 24 17.65 11.39 12.10
CA TYR A 24 18.69 11.91 11.21
C TYR A 24 18.23 11.84 9.75
N GLY A 25 18.13 12.98 9.10
CA GLY A 25 17.71 13.13 7.72
C GLY A 25 16.38 13.88 7.58
N PRO A 26 15.94 14.16 6.35
CA PRO A 26 14.64 14.78 6.13
C PRO A 26 13.54 13.79 6.54
N ARG A 27 12.70 14.22 7.48
CA ARG A 27 11.54 13.45 7.91
C ARG A 27 10.48 13.53 6.82
N PRO A 28 9.89 12.39 6.37
CA PRO A 28 8.80 12.44 5.42
C PRO A 28 7.59 13.17 6.03
N LYS A 29 6.99 14.06 5.26
CA LYS A 29 5.79 14.80 5.62
C LYS A 29 4.57 14.09 5.08
N ILE A 30 3.70 13.64 5.96
CA ILE A 30 2.52 12.85 5.59
C ILE A 30 1.26 13.51 6.13
N ALA A 31 0.30 13.78 5.23
CA ALA A 31 -1.05 14.15 5.64
C ALA A 31 -1.83 12.89 6.08
N LEU A 32 -2.57 12.99 7.18
CA LEU A 32 -3.46 11.93 7.65
C LEU A 32 -4.84 12.52 7.90
N THR A 33 -5.86 12.05 7.18
CA THR A 33 -7.25 12.43 7.51
C THR A 33 -7.74 11.61 8.69
N GLY A 34 -8.34 12.27 9.68
CA GLY A 34 -8.84 11.61 10.89
C GLY A 34 -10.33 11.34 10.87
N MET A 35 -11.09 12.18 10.16
CA MET A 35 -12.53 12.03 10.03
C MET A 35 -12.88 10.89 9.08
N GLY A 36 -14.05 10.27 9.26
CA GLY A 36 -14.52 9.15 8.45
C GLY A 36 -14.01 7.77 8.92
N SER A 37 -13.19 7.70 9.98
CA SER A 37 -12.78 6.42 10.57
C SER A 37 -13.95 5.72 11.24
N GLU A 38 -14.21 4.46 10.87
CA GLU A 38 -15.23 3.62 11.51
C GLU A 38 -14.89 3.30 12.97
N HIS A 39 -13.62 3.40 13.36
CA HIS A 39 -13.15 3.25 14.75
C HIS A 39 -13.02 4.58 15.54
N GLY A 40 -13.43 5.67 14.92
CA GLY A 40 -13.36 7.00 15.54
C GLY A 40 -12.06 7.75 15.25
N GLU A 41 -12.15 9.06 15.34
CA GLU A 41 -11.08 9.98 15.04
C GLU A 41 -9.90 9.85 16.03
N GLU A 42 -10.18 9.47 17.27
CA GLU A 42 -9.18 9.23 18.31
C GLU A 42 -8.19 8.13 17.91
N ASN A 43 -8.66 7.10 17.20
CA ASN A 43 -7.79 6.02 16.72
C ASN A 43 -6.83 6.52 15.64
N ALA A 44 -7.30 7.35 14.72
CA ALA A 44 -6.46 8.00 13.73
C ALA A 44 -5.41 8.94 14.39
N MET A 45 -5.80 9.69 15.42
CA MET A 45 -4.86 10.54 16.17
C MET A 45 -3.80 9.70 16.89
N GLN A 46 -4.14 8.56 17.48
CA GLN A 46 -3.15 7.65 18.06
C GLN A 46 -2.16 7.14 17.02
N ALA A 47 -2.62 6.81 15.82
CA ALA A 47 -1.75 6.43 14.71
C ALA A 47 -0.80 7.58 14.31
N ALA A 48 -1.29 8.83 14.27
CA ALA A 48 -0.48 10.02 14.02
C ALA A 48 0.65 10.17 15.05
N ILE A 49 0.33 10.04 16.34
CA ILE A 49 1.30 10.11 17.43
C ILE A 49 2.35 9.00 17.31
N MET A 50 1.92 7.78 17.00
CA MET A 50 2.85 6.65 16.82
C MET A 50 3.78 6.86 15.61
N ALA A 51 3.27 7.36 14.49
CA ALA A 51 4.06 7.65 13.30
C ALA A 51 5.07 8.78 13.57
N SER A 52 4.64 9.85 14.25
CA SER A 52 5.52 10.96 14.63
C SER A 52 6.71 10.51 15.48
N LYS A 53 6.48 9.59 16.44
CA LYS A 53 7.55 8.99 17.25
C LYS A 53 8.53 8.13 16.44
N ARG A 54 8.14 7.69 15.25
CA ARG A 54 8.96 6.90 14.31
C ARG A 54 9.61 7.75 13.21
N GLY A 55 9.63 9.06 13.37
CA GLY A 55 10.35 9.95 12.46
C GLY A 55 9.54 10.44 11.26
N VAL A 56 8.21 10.42 11.32
CA VAL A 56 7.32 11.01 10.32
C VAL A 56 6.78 12.34 10.82
N ASP A 57 6.82 13.39 10.00
CA ASP A 57 6.14 14.65 10.28
C ASP A 57 4.68 14.53 9.83
N VAL A 58 3.78 14.34 10.78
CA VAL A 58 2.36 14.12 10.50
C VAL A 58 1.60 15.44 10.52
N TYR A 59 0.91 15.72 9.41
CA TYR A 59 -0.08 16.78 9.26
C TYR A 59 -1.47 16.12 9.39
N TYR A 60 -2.02 16.21 10.57
CA TYR A 60 -3.32 15.64 10.89
C TYR A 60 -4.44 16.55 10.41
N ILE A 61 -5.36 16.03 9.62
CA ILE A 61 -6.51 16.77 9.07
C ILE A 61 -7.77 16.25 9.76
N GLY A 62 -8.34 17.04 10.65
CA GLY A 62 -9.48 16.61 11.45
C GLY A 62 -9.82 17.60 12.56
N SER A 63 -10.53 17.14 13.61
CA SER A 63 -10.99 17.99 14.71
C SER A 63 -10.09 17.93 15.95
N LEU A 64 -9.28 16.87 16.10
CA LEU A 64 -8.50 16.62 17.31
C LEU A 64 -7.11 17.27 17.26
N GLU A 65 -6.57 17.55 18.45
CA GLU A 65 -5.20 18.07 18.64
C GLU A 65 -4.40 17.14 19.54
N ALA A 66 -3.09 17.06 19.30
CA ALA A 66 -2.15 16.39 20.19
C ALA A 66 -0.79 17.08 20.17
N GLU A 67 -0.06 16.95 21.27
CA GLU A 67 1.31 17.50 21.38
C GLU A 67 2.25 16.87 20.33
N GLY A 68 2.96 17.70 19.60
CA GLY A 68 3.90 17.27 18.57
C GLY A 68 3.26 16.86 17.23
N ILE A 69 1.95 17.07 17.08
CA ILE A 69 1.22 16.87 15.83
C ILE A 69 0.72 18.21 15.29
N THR A 70 0.94 18.45 14.00
CA THR A 70 0.38 19.64 13.33
C THR A 70 -1.03 19.32 12.89
N THR A 71 -2.04 19.91 13.55
CA THR A 71 -3.45 19.72 13.18
C THR A 71 -3.94 20.81 12.24
N ILE A 72 -4.65 20.40 11.22
CA ILE A 72 -5.38 21.25 10.26
C ILE A 72 -6.86 20.95 10.48
N HIS A 73 -7.58 21.93 11.05
CA HIS A 73 -8.97 21.80 11.37
C HIS A 73 -9.84 21.86 10.12
N VAL A 74 -10.78 20.93 10.01
CA VAL A 74 -11.78 20.85 8.95
C VAL A 74 -13.13 20.50 9.56
N ALA A 75 -14.22 20.85 8.87
CA ALA A 75 -15.57 20.66 9.38
C ALA A 75 -16.10 19.24 9.18
N ASP A 76 -15.65 18.57 8.11
CA ASP A 76 -16.09 17.24 7.72
C ASP A 76 -15.02 16.50 6.89
N ASP A 77 -15.28 15.26 6.53
CA ASP A 77 -14.37 14.40 5.75
C ASP A 77 -14.21 14.88 4.31
N GLU A 78 -15.24 15.49 3.70
CA GLU A 78 -15.16 16.03 2.34
C GLU A 78 -14.20 17.24 2.27
N GLU A 79 -14.27 18.14 3.24
CA GLU A 79 -13.30 19.23 3.38
C GLU A 79 -11.91 18.69 3.66
N GLY A 80 -11.81 17.64 4.49
CA GLY A 80 -10.57 16.94 4.80
C GLY A 80 -9.90 16.37 3.55
N HIS A 81 -10.64 15.69 2.69
CA HIS A 81 -10.14 15.16 1.42
C HIS A 81 -9.66 16.26 0.48
N LYS A 82 -10.42 17.34 0.32
CA LYS A 82 -10.02 18.49 -0.51
C LYS A 82 -8.72 19.14 0.00
N LYS A 83 -8.60 19.32 1.32
CA LYS A 83 -7.40 19.88 1.93
C LYS A 83 -6.19 18.97 1.75
N MET A 84 -6.37 17.68 1.96
CA MET A 84 -5.34 16.66 1.73
C MET A 84 -4.82 16.68 0.29
N GLU A 85 -5.73 16.68 -0.70
CA GLU A 85 -5.34 16.73 -2.11
C GLU A 85 -4.55 17.99 -2.46
N GLN A 86 -4.99 19.18 -1.98
CA GLN A 86 -4.29 20.43 -2.17
C GLN A 86 -2.86 20.39 -1.60
N MET A 87 -2.68 19.82 -0.41
CA MET A 87 -1.37 19.71 0.22
C MET A 87 -0.43 18.81 -0.58
N VAL A 88 -0.94 17.68 -1.11
CA VAL A 88 -0.16 16.78 -1.97
C VAL A 88 0.17 17.45 -3.30
N GLU A 89 -0.78 18.13 -3.93
CA GLU A 89 -0.58 18.85 -5.19
C GLU A 89 0.42 20.00 -5.09
N ASN A 90 0.37 20.74 -3.99
CA ASN A 90 1.29 21.86 -3.72
C ASN A 90 2.68 21.40 -3.26
N GLY A 91 2.89 20.10 -3.00
CA GLY A 91 4.14 19.58 -2.44
C GLY A 91 4.39 20.02 -0.99
N GLU A 92 3.34 20.37 -0.25
CA GLU A 92 3.41 20.68 1.18
C GLU A 92 3.70 19.44 2.01
N VAL A 93 3.25 18.26 1.50
CA VAL A 93 3.50 16.93 2.04
C VAL A 93 4.01 16.00 0.95
N ASP A 94 4.76 14.97 1.34
CA ASP A 94 5.33 13.97 0.44
C ASP A 94 4.29 12.92 0.02
N GLY A 95 3.22 12.78 0.79
CA GLY A 95 2.12 11.86 0.54
C GLY A 95 1.02 11.98 1.58
N ALA A 96 -0.02 11.18 1.42
CA ALA A 96 -1.16 11.18 2.33
C ALA A 96 -1.66 9.75 2.63
N VAL A 97 -2.30 9.61 3.78
CA VAL A 97 -3.04 8.43 4.21
C VAL A 97 -4.47 8.86 4.55
N THR A 98 -5.45 8.16 4.01
CA THR A 98 -6.86 8.53 4.16
C THR A 98 -7.78 7.31 4.15
N MET A 99 -9.04 7.53 4.48
CA MET A 99 -10.13 6.55 4.43
C MET A 99 -11.16 6.97 3.38
N HIS A 100 -11.85 6.01 2.77
CA HIS A 100 -12.99 6.21 1.86
C HIS A 100 -12.77 7.20 0.69
N PHE A 101 -11.53 7.32 0.22
CA PHE A 101 -11.18 8.27 -0.84
C PHE A 101 -11.63 7.77 -2.23
N PRO A 102 -12.41 8.56 -2.99
CA PRO A 102 -12.90 8.18 -4.32
C PRO A 102 -11.83 8.45 -5.38
N PHE A 103 -11.03 7.44 -5.73
CA PHE A 103 -10.10 7.57 -6.85
C PHE A 103 -10.83 7.74 -8.19
N PRO A 104 -10.28 8.54 -9.13
CA PRO A 104 -10.81 8.64 -10.48
C PRO A 104 -10.63 7.32 -11.25
N ILE A 105 -11.46 7.13 -12.29
CA ILE A 105 -11.31 6.01 -13.22
C ILE A 105 -9.89 6.05 -13.83
N GLY A 106 -9.24 4.91 -13.87
CA GLY A 106 -7.83 4.77 -14.30
C GLY A 106 -6.87 4.63 -13.14
N VAL A 107 -7.30 4.93 -11.91
CA VAL A 107 -6.52 4.78 -10.68
C VAL A 107 -7.07 3.62 -9.85
N SER A 108 -6.20 2.74 -9.41
CA SER A 108 -6.53 1.64 -8.50
C SER A 108 -5.43 1.46 -7.47
N THR A 109 -5.72 0.68 -6.43
CA THR A 109 -4.78 0.46 -5.34
C THR A 109 -4.16 -0.93 -5.39
N VAL A 110 -2.92 -1.01 -4.93
CA VAL A 110 -2.20 -2.27 -4.74
C VAL A 110 -1.92 -2.45 -3.25
N GLY A 111 -2.60 -3.39 -2.65
CA GLY A 111 -2.43 -3.71 -1.23
C GLY A 111 -1.31 -4.71 -0.99
N ARG A 112 -0.72 -4.68 0.21
CA ARG A 112 0.26 -5.66 0.67
C ARG A 112 -0.33 -6.46 1.82
N VAL A 113 -0.26 -7.78 1.74
CA VAL A 113 -0.81 -8.71 2.74
C VAL A 113 0.23 -9.71 3.20
N VAL A 114 -0.01 -10.28 4.38
CA VAL A 114 0.69 -11.48 4.87
C VAL A 114 -0.21 -12.68 4.64
N THR A 115 0.29 -13.67 3.89
CA THR A 115 -0.52 -14.84 3.52
C THR A 115 -0.70 -15.79 4.70
N PRO A 116 -1.91 -16.34 4.92
CA PRO A 116 -2.23 -17.07 6.14
C PRO A 116 -1.52 -18.42 6.26
N ALA A 117 -1.22 -19.10 5.16
CA ALA A 117 -0.63 -20.44 5.22
C ALA A 117 0.90 -20.42 5.44
N LYS A 118 1.61 -19.41 4.95
CA LYS A 118 3.08 -19.36 5.05
C LYS A 118 3.63 -18.07 5.66
N GLY A 119 2.80 -17.10 6.00
CA GLY A 119 3.26 -15.81 6.51
C GLY A 119 4.13 -15.03 5.51
N LYS A 120 3.99 -15.30 4.20
CA LYS A 120 4.73 -14.61 3.16
C LYS A 120 4.02 -13.30 2.79
N GLU A 121 4.78 -12.23 2.62
CA GLU A 121 4.25 -11.00 2.03
C GLU A 121 3.89 -11.22 0.55
N MET A 122 2.74 -10.69 0.15
CA MET A 122 2.24 -10.73 -1.22
C MET A 122 1.50 -9.43 -1.54
N PHE A 123 1.66 -8.94 -2.76
CA PHE A 123 0.90 -7.79 -3.26
C PHE A 123 -0.38 -8.27 -3.92
N VAL A 124 -1.50 -7.64 -3.60
CA VAL A 124 -2.81 -7.85 -4.23
C VAL A 124 -3.09 -6.69 -5.17
N ALA A 125 -3.13 -6.97 -6.44
CA ALA A 125 -3.36 -6.00 -7.50
C ALA A 125 -4.63 -6.39 -8.30
N ASN A 126 -5.81 -5.73 -8.13
CA ASN A 126 -6.06 -4.48 -7.40
C ASN A 126 -6.90 -4.77 -6.13
N THR A 127 -6.93 -3.83 -5.17
CA THR A 127 -7.72 -3.94 -3.92
C THR A 127 -8.91 -3.00 -3.86
N THR A 128 -8.85 -1.84 -4.54
CA THR A 128 -10.00 -0.94 -4.75
C THR A 128 -9.72 0.00 -5.92
N GLY A 129 -10.73 0.74 -6.35
CA GLY A 129 -10.66 1.59 -7.53
C GLY A 129 -10.87 0.83 -8.85
N THR A 130 -10.89 1.54 -9.96
CA THR A 130 -11.19 1.02 -11.29
C THR A 130 -10.10 1.43 -12.27
N SER A 131 -9.21 0.51 -12.62
CA SER A 131 -8.09 0.78 -13.56
C SER A 131 -8.56 0.98 -15.00
N SER A 132 -9.68 0.36 -15.39
CA SER A 132 -10.34 0.51 -16.69
C SER A 132 -11.80 0.05 -16.61
N GLY A 133 -12.63 0.58 -17.48
CA GLY A 133 -14.00 0.09 -17.71
C GLY A 133 -14.04 -1.30 -18.38
N ASP A 134 -12.99 -1.69 -19.11
CA ASP A 134 -12.81 -3.04 -19.63
C ASP A 134 -12.07 -3.91 -18.62
N ARG A 135 -12.62 -5.11 -18.32
CA ARG A 135 -12.09 -6.01 -17.31
C ARG A 135 -10.66 -6.48 -17.63
N ILE A 136 -10.41 -6.87 -18.89
CA ILE A 136 -9.12 -7.44 -19.30
C ILE A 136 -8.07 -6.34 -19.30
N GLU A 137 -8.38 -5.17 -19.87
CA GLU A 137 -7.51 -4.01 -19.79
C GLU A 137 -7.23 -3.61 -18.35
N GLY A 138 -8.25 -3.63 -17.48
CA GLY A 138 -8.11 -3.39 -16.05
C GLY A 138 -7.11 -4.35 -15.40
N MET A 139 -7.20 -5.64 -15.65
CA MET A 139 -6.28 -6.63 -15.10
C MET A 139 -4.85 -6.51 -15.67
N ILE A 140 -4.70 -6.08 -16.94
CA ILE A 140 -3.37 -5.76 -17.51
C ILE A 140 -2.77 -4.56 -16.77
N LYS A 141 -3.52 -3.48 -16.59
CA LYS A 141 -3.08 -2.31 -15.82
C LYS A 141 -2.76 -2.66 -14.38
N ASN A 142 -3.61 -3.46 -13.72
CA ASN A 142 -3.37 -3.95 -12.35
C ASN A 142 -2.04 -4.71 -12.26
N THR A 143 -1.69 -5.50 -13.28
CA THR A 143 -0.40 -6.19 -13.34
C THR A 143 0.76 -5.20 -13.34
N ILE A 144 0.70 -4.18 -14.19
CA ILE A 144 1.73 -3.14 -14.27
C ILE A 144 1.83 -2.37 -12.96
N TYR A 145 0.70 -1.98 -12.38
CA TYR A 145 0.64 -1.26 -11.10
C TYR A 145 1.21 -2.10 -9.94
N GLY A 146 0.89 -3.41 -9.93
CA GLY A 146 1.47 -4.36 -8.97
C GLY A 146 2.99 -4.44 -9.08
N ILE A 147 3.53 -4.51 -10.31
CA ILE A 147 4.98 -4.56 -10.56
C ILE A 147 5.65 -3.26 -10.08
N ILE A 148 5.06 -2.11 -10.39
CA ILE A 148 5.58 -0.81 -9.94
C ILE A 148 5.62 -0.74 -8.42
N THR A 149 4.51 -1.09 -7.75
CA THR A 149 4.41 -1.06 -6.28
C THR A 149 5.41 -2.02 -5.65
N ALA A 150 5.48 -3.26 -6.10
CA ALA A 150 6.42 -4.25 -5.57
C ALA A 150 7.87 -3.79 -5.70
N LYS A 151 8.24 -3.22 -6.85
CA LYS A 151 9.58 -2.64 -7.06
C LYS A 151 9.85 -1.44 -6.16
N ALA A 152 8.88 -0.54 -5.99
CA ALA A 152 8.99 0.59 -5.07
C ALA A 152 9.16 0.15 -3.61
N CYS A 153 8.56 -0.99 -3.23
CA CYS A 153 8.75 -1.64 -1.93
C CYS A 153 10.02 -2.51 -1.81
N GLY A 154 10.93 -2.46 -2.80
CA GLY A 154 12.24 -3.12 -2.74
C GLY A 154 12.30 -4.53 -3.34
N VAL A 155 11.22 -5.07 -3.90
CA VAL A 155 11.24 -6.37 -4.60
C VAL A 155 11.82 -6.17 -6.00
N LYS A 156 13.08 -6.50 -6.18
CA LYS A 156 13.83 -6.21 -7.45
C LYS A 156 13.23 -6.88 -8.69
N ASN A 157 12.82 -8.14 -8.58
CA ASN A 157 12.31 -8.94 -9.69
C ASN A 157 11.02 -9.67 -9.25
N PRO A 158 9.91 -8.93 -9.08
CA PRO A 158 8.68 -9.54 -8.59
C PRO A 158 8.11 -10.52 -9.60
N THR A 159 7.60 -11.63 -9.09
CA THR A 159 6.87 -12.64 -9.86
C THR A 159 5.37 -12.35 -9.87
N VAL A 160 4.72 -12.58 -11.00
CA VAL A 160 3.31 -12.30 -11.23
C VAL A 160 2.51 -13.59 -11.36
N GLY A 161 1.37 -13.65 -10.69
CA GLY A 161 0.34 -14.66 -10.91
C GLY A 161 -1.02 -14.00 -11.11
N ILE A 162 -1.88 -14.60 -11.90
CA ILE A 162 -3.25 -14.12 -12.15
C ILE A 162 -4.21 -15.07 -11.45
N LEU A 163 -5.06 -14.56 -10.56
CA LEU A 163 -6.12 -15.34 -9.97
C LEU A 163 -7.09 -15.83 -11.07
N ASN A 164 -7.55 -17.07 -10.99
CA ASN A 164 -8.45 -17.68 -11.98
C ASN A 164 -9.88 -17.11 -11.87
N VAL A 165 -10.01 -15.83 -12.18
CA VAL A 165 -11.27 -15.09 -12.34
C VAL A 165 -11.61 -14.97 -13.82
N ASP A 166 -12.82 -14.51 -14.13
CA ASP A 166 -13.22 -14.25 -15.52
C ASP A 166 -12.24 -13.28 -16.19
N GLY A 167 -11.79 -13.62 -17.39
CA GLY A 167 -10.81 -12.85 -18.15
C GLY A 167 -9.33 -13.22 -17.86
N ALA A 168 -9.05 -14.09 -16.88
CA ALA A 168 -7.68 -14.43 -16.51
C ALA A 168 -6.83 -14.97 -17.66
N ARG A 169 -7.39 -15.85 -18.52
CA ARG A 169 -6.68 -16.41 -19.67
C ARG A 169 -6.42 -15.36 -20.75
N GLN A 170 -7.39 -14.51 -21.03
CA GLN A 170 -7.23 -13.41 -21.99
C GLN A 170 -6.17 -12.40 -21.50
N THR A 171 -6.18 -12.11 -20.20
CA THR A 171 -5.16 -11.28 -19.56
C THR A 171 -3.76 -11.91 -19.68
N GLU A 172 -3.64 -13.22 -19.41
CA GLU A 172 -2.37 -13.94 -19.57
C GLU A 172 -1.84 -13.85 -21.00
N MET A 173 -2.72 -14.07 -22.01
CA MET A 173 -2.34 -13.94 -23.42
C MET A 173 -1.86 -12.53 -23.78
N ALA A 174 -2.58 -11.50 -23.37
CA ALA A 174 -2.22 -10.10 -23.62
C ALA A 174 -0.91 -9.72 -22.92
N LEU A 175 -0.69 -10.16 -21.70
CA LEU A 175 0.55 -9.94 -20.96
C LEU A 175 1.75 -10.69 -21.58
N ASN A 176 1.54 -11.87 -22.18
CA ASN A 176 2.58 -12.55 -22.94
C ASN A 176 2.97 -11.74 -24.20
N GLN A 177 2.00 -11.18 -24.91
CA GLN A 177 2.29 -10.27 -26.04
C GLN A 177 3.06 -9.02 -25.59
N LEU A 178 2.71 -8.46 -24.43
CA LEU A 178 3.41 -7.33 -23.84
C LEU A 178 4.89 -7.69 -23.53
N ARG A 179 5.14 -8.90 -23.02
CA ARG A 179 6.51 -9.43 -22.79
C ARG A 179 7.28 -9.60 -24.08
N GLU A 180 6.67 -10.18 -25.10
CA GLU A 180 7.25 -10.30 -26.46
C GLU A 180 7.58 -8.94 -27.06
N GLY A 181 6.77 -7.90 -26.73
CA GLY A 181 7.01 -6.51 -27.08
C GLY A 181 8.11 -5.80 -26.26
N GLY A 182 8.76 -6.50 -25.32
CA GLY A 182 9.91 -5.99 -24.55
C GLY A 182 9.61 -5.52 -23.12
N TYR A 183 8.38 -5.64 -22.63
CA TYR A 183 8.09 -5.36 -21.23
C TYR A 183 8.44 -6.58 -20.35
N ASP A 184 9.62 -6.56 -19.75
CA ASP A 184 10.14 -7.71 -19.01
C ASP A 184 9.55 -7.83 -17.60
N PHE A 185 8.96 -8.98 -17.32
CA PHE A 185 8.57 -9.44 -15.98
C PHE A 185 8.54 -10.97 -15.94
N LYS A 186 8.47 -11.55 -14.72
CA LYS A 186 8.49 -13.00 -14.53
C LYS A 186 7.12 -13.52 -14.09
N TRP A 187 6.65 -14.58 -14.73
CA TRP A 187 5.55 -15.36 -14.20
C TRP A 187 5.99 -16.15 -12.97
N ALA A 188 5.12 -16.22 -11.97
CA ALA A 188 5.26 -17.20 -10.91
C ALA A 188 4.80 -18.58 -11.41
N THR A 189 5.34 -19.62 -10.82
CA THR A 189 4.97 -21.00 -11.11
C THR A 189 3.98 -21.48 -10.05
N SER A 190 2.74 -21.76 -10.44
CA SER A 190 1.73 -22.34 -9.53
C SER A 190 2.21 -23.68 -8.95
N ALA A 191 1.81 -23.96 -7.71
CA ALA A 191 2.04 -25.27 -7.08
C ALA A 191 1.24 -26.43 -7.74
N ARG A 192 0.40 -26.13 -8.72
CA ARG A 192 -0.33 -27.12 -9.52
C ARG A 192 0.61 -27.86 -10.47
N ALA A 193 0.18 -29.06 -10.87
CA ALA A 193 0.97 -29.90 -11.78
C ALA A 193 1.28 -29.25 -13.14
N ASP A 194 0.44 -28.32 -13.62
CA ASP A 194 0.64 -27.59 -14.86
C ASP A 194 1.58 -26.38 -14.74
N GLY A 195 1.88 -25.93 -13.51
CA GLY A 195 2.78 -24.81 -13.25
C GLY A 195 2.35 -23.48 -13.89
N GLY A 196 1.10 -23.34 -14.31
CA GLY A 196 0.60 -22.18 -15.06
C GLY A 196 0.57 -20.88 -14.26
N ALA A 197 0.61 -19.74 -14.96
CA ALA A 197 0.51 -18.41 -14.37
C ALA A 197 -0.89 -18.07 -13.85
N VAL A 198 -1.93 -18.76 -14.34
CA VAL A 198 -3.30 -18.62 -13.81
C VAL A 198 -3.45 -19.49 -12.56
N MET A 199 -3.61 -18.84 -11.43
CA MET A 199 -3.51 -19.39 -10.08
C MET A 199 -4.86 -19.60 -9.41
N ARG A 200 -4.90 -20.38 -8.34
CA ARG A 200 -6.10 -20.66 -7.56
C ARG A 200 -5.93 -20.28 -6.09
N GLY A 201 -6.98 -20.51 -5.29
CA GLY A 201 -7.00 -20.16 -3.87
C GLY A 201 -5.82 -20.69 -3.06
N ASN A 202 -5.32 -21.90 -3.35
CA ASN A 202 -4.14 -22.43 -2.66
C ASN A 202 -2.87 -21.59 -2.92
N ASP A 203 -2.72 -21.06 -4.13
CA ASP A 203 -1.61 -20.17 -4.47
C ASP A 203 -1.72 -18.83 -3.73
N VAL A 204 -2.95 -18.32 -3.55
CA VAL A 204 -3.24 -17.13 -2.74
C VAL A 204 -2.87 -17.37 -1.28
N LEU A 205 -3.33 -18.47 -0.69
CA LEU A 205 -3.08 -18.81 0.72
C LEU A 205 -1.59 -18.99 1.03
N GLN A 206 -0.82 -19.49 0.07
CA GLN A 206 0.61 -19.72 0.22
C GLN A 206 1.48 -18.52 -0.17
N GLY A 207 0.92 -17.53 -0.86
CA GLY A 207 1.71 -16.45 -1.46
C GLY A 207 2.66 -16.98 -2.54
N THR A 208 2.15 -17.82 -3.45
CA THR A 208 2.97 -18.39 -4.53
C THR A 208 3.62 -17.31 -5.38
N PRO A 209 2.90 -16.30 -5.92
CA PRO A 209 3.52 -15.15 -6.57
C PRO A 209 3.89 -14.06 -5.55
N ASP A 210 4.74 -13.12 -5.96
CA ASP A 210 4.92 -11.88 -5.23
C ASP A 210 3.77 -10.91 -5.46
N ILE A 211 3.15 -10.98 -6.65
CA ILE A 211 1.99 -10.16 -7.05
C ILE A 211 0.87 -11.08 -7.52
N MET A 212 -0.26 -11.05 -6.84
CA MET A 212 -1.49 -11.72 -7.26
C MET A 212 -2.42 -10.71 -7.92
N VAL A 213 -2.63 -10.88 -9.21
CA VAL A 213 -3.50 -10.01 -10.03
C VAL A 213 -4.93 -10.54 -10.01
N MET A 214 -5.89 -9.65 -9.82
CA MET A 214 -7.32 -9.96 -9.83
C MET A 214 -8.15 -8.73 -10.18
N ASP A 215 -9.45 -8.91 -10.35
CA ASP A 215 -10.38 -7.78 -10.50
C ASP A 215 -10.62 -7.06 -9.16
N SER A 216 -11.13 -5.83 -9.22
CA SER A 216 -11.29 -4.97 -8.05
C SER A 216 -12.24 -5.52 -6.99
N LEU A 217 -13.32 -6.18 -7.39
CA LEU A 217 -14.27 -6.76 -6.43
C LEU A 217 -13.64 -7.92 -5.65
N THR A 218 -13.01 -8.84 -6.38
CA THR A 218 -12.28 -9.97 -5.78
C THR A 218 -11.16 -9.47 -4.86
N GLY A 219 -10.38 -8.49 -5.31
CA GLY A 219 -9.29 -7.93 -4.53
C GLY A 219 -9.75 -7.20 -3.28
N ASN A 220 -10.87 -6.47 -3.35
CA ASN A 220 -11.47 -5.81 -2.20
C ASN A 220 -11.89 -6.81 -1.11
N VAL A 221 -12.58 -7.88 -1.51
CA VAL A 221 -12.96 -8.95 -0.58
C VAL A 221 -11.72 -9.64 -0.01
N MET A 222 -10.73 -9.94 -0.86
CA MET A 222 -9.52 -10.65 -0.45
C MET A 222 -8.68 -9.84 0.54
N ILE A 223 -8.51 -8.53 0.34
CA ILE A 223 -7.73 -7.70 1.27
C ILE A 223 -8.40 -7.65 2.65
N LYS A 224 -9.73 -7.53 2.71
CA LYS A 224 -10.49 -7.55 3.96
C LYS A 224 -10.40 -8.91 4.66
N MET A 225 -10.57 -10.01 3.94
CA MET A 225 -10.45 -11.36 4.50
C MET A 225 -9.05 -11.64 5.04
N MET A 226 -7.99 -11.24 4.31
CA MET A 226 -6.62 -11.43 4.76
C MET A 226 -6.28 -10.55 5.96
N SER A 227 -6.77 -9.32 6.01
CA SER A 227 -6.64 -8.47 7.19
C SER A 227 -7.28 -9.07 8.42
N ALA A 228 -8.42 -9.74 8.29
CA ALA A 228 -9.08 -10.40 9.41
C ALA A 228 -8.19 -11.47 10.06
N TYR A 229 -7.38 -12.19 9.32
CA TYR A 229 -6.43 -13.16 9.90
C TYR A 229 -5.33 -12.50 10.74
N THR A 230 -4.89 -11.31 10.40
CA THR A 230 -3.84 -10.58 11.12
C THR A 230 -4.38 -9.75 12.28
N THR A 231 -5.66 -9.42 12.27
CA THR A 231 -6.33 -8.58 13.28
C THR A 231 -7.22 -9.34 14.25
N GLY A 232 -7.21 -10.66 14.20
CA GLY A 232 -8.02 -11.50 15.09
C GLY A 232 -9.52 -11.44 14.79
N GLY A 233 -9.90 -11.18 13.54
CA GLY A 233 -11.30 -11.13 13.10
C GLY A 233 -11.92 -9.74 13.06
N SER A 234 -11.10 -8.68 13.19
CA SER A 234 -11.57 -7.31 12.97
C SER A 234 -12.14 -7.16 11.55
N PHE A 235 -13.24 -6.43 11.42
CA PHE A 235 -13.84 -6.12 10.13
C PHE A 235 -13.08 -5.01 9.39
N GLU A 236 -12.21 -4.28 10.08
CA GLU A 236 -11.35 -3.27 9.48
C GLU A 236 -9.95 -3.79 9.16
N SER A 237 -9.41 -3.27 8.07
CA SER A 237 -8.07 -3.58 7.61
C SER A 237 -7.06 -2.73 8.38
N THR A 238 -6.68 -3.13 9.58
CA THR A 238 -5.77 -2.33 10.43
C THR A 238 -4.28 -2.55 10.14
N GLY A 239 -3.93 -3.57 9.36
CA GLY A 239 -2.53 -3.94 9.15
C GLY A 239 -1.91 -3.38 7.87
N PHE A 240 -2.63 -3.41 6.77
CA PHE A 240 -2.05 -3.15 5.44
C PHE A 240 -2.87 -2.19 4.59
N GLY A 241 -4.13 -1.93 4.92
CA GLY A 241 -4.99 -1.08 4.14
C GLY A 241 -5.15 -1.54 2.69
N TYR A 242 -5.78 -0.72 1.87
CA TYR A 242 -5.93 -0.98 0.44
C TYR A 242 -4.67 -0.66 -0.36
N GLY A 243 -3.81 0.24 0.14
CA GLY A 243 -2.55 0.62 -0.48
C GLY A 243 -2.57 1.93 -1.25
N PRO A 244 -1.47 2.26 -1.95
CA PRO A 244 -1.36 3.48 -2.73
C PRO A 244 -2.22 3.43 -3.99
N GLY A 245 -2.85 4.57 -4.33
CA GLY A 245 -3.47 4.79 -5.62
C GLY A 245 -2.42 4.91 -6.72
N ILE A 246 -2.57 4.13 -7.79
CA ILE A 246 -1.67 4.14 -8.95
C ILE A 246 -2.50 4.24 -10.22
N GLY A 247 -2.08 5.10 -11.13
CA GLY A 247 -2.70 5.28 -12.44
C GLY A 247 -1.75 5.95 -13.42
N LYS A 248 -2.06 5.82 -14.72
CA LYS A 248 -1.37 6.59 -15.73
C LYS A 248 -1.67 8.08 -15.48
N ASP A 249 -0.65 8.91 -15.52
CA ASP A 249 -0.74 10.36 -15.27
C ASP A 249 -1.21 10.74 -13.84
N TYR A 250 -1.29 9.77 -12.91
CA TYR A 250 -1.59 10.01 -11.50
C TYR A 250 -0.28 10.11 -10.71
N ASN A 251 0.09 11.30 -10.31
CA ASN A 251 1.36 11.61 -9.66
C ASN A 251 1.24 11.95 -8.16
N LYS A 252 0.11 11.59 -7.54
CA LYS A 252 -0.16 11.82 -6.11
C LYS A 252 0.10 10.52 -5.34
N LEU A 253 0.81 10.60 -4.22
CA LEU A 253 0.96 9.46 -3.30
C LEU A 253 -0.12 9.54 -2.23
N ILE A 254 -1.26 8.94 -2.50
CA ILE A 254 -2.38 8.81 -1.56
C ILE A 254 -2.63 7.33 -1.30
N LEU A 255 -2.54 6.93 -0.03
CA LEU A 255 -2.82 5.58 0.44
C LEU A 255 -4.20 5.54 1.08
N ILE A 256 -4.97 4.49 0.78
CA ILE A 256 -6.22 4.19 1.50
C ILE A 256 -5.98 3.07 2.50
N ILE A 257 -6.49 3.25 3.69
CA ILE A 257 -6.51 2.28 4.78
C ILE A 257 -7.95 1.90 5.15
#